data_9736fc7c4c0cdd9eab863bb112e20956
#
_entry.id   9736fc7c4c0cdd9eab863bb112e20956
#
_cell.length_a   1.000
_cell.length_b   1.000
_cell.length_c   1.000
_cell.angle_alpha   90.00
_cell.angle_beta   90.00
_cell.angle_gamma   90.00
#
_symmetry.space_group_name_H-M   'P 1'
#
loop_
_entity.id
_entity.type
_entity.pdbx_description
1 polymer ?
#
loop_
_entity_poly.entity_id
_entity_poly.type
_entity_poly.pdbx_seq_one_letter_code
_entity_poly.pdbx_strand_id
1 'polypeptide(L)'
;QDRASAVDEDLPTILVYKSPTCGCCNGWIEHREASGFTVAARAVRDLMRVKRDGGVPPAMSSCHTAIVDGYVVEGHVPAEQVKRLLAERPAVAGIAVPGMPIGSPGMEGPNPQPYQVLAFTHDGRTDVFADVDPR
;
A
#
# COMPACT_ATOMS: atom_id res chain seq x y z
N GLN A 1 -9.02 27.15 -4.63
CA GLN A 1 -9.25 26.28 -3.49
C GLN A 1 -7.97 25.54 -3.13
N ASP A 2 -7.57 25.63 -1.90
CA ASP A 2 -6.37 24.95 -1.41
C ASP A 2 -6.75 23.59 -0.85
N ARG A 3 -6.26 22.52 -1.48
CA ARG A 3 -6.47 21.16 -1.03
C ARG A 3 -5.18 20.46 -0.64
N ALA A 4 -4.08 21.20 -0.51
CA ALA A 4 -2.79 20.62 -0.26
C ALA A 4 -2.74 19.83 1.07
N SER A 5 -3.46 20.30 2.08
CA SER A 5 -3.53 19.64 3.39
C SER A 5 -4.93 19.11 3.70
N ALA A 6 -5.86 19.19 2.77
CA ALA A 6 -7.23 18.74 2.97
C ALA A 6 -7.40 17.30 2.49
N VAL A 7 -8.32 16.58 3.14
CA VAL A 7 -8.73 15.26 2.69
C VAL A 7 -9.48 15.41 1.36
N ASP A 8 -9.15 14.58 0.40
CA ASP A 8 -9.87 14.50 -0.86
C ASP A 8 -11.09 13.59 -0.65
N GLU A 9 -12.27 14.19 -0.63
CA GLU A 9 -13.52 13.46 -0.36
C GLU A 9 -13.89 12.46 -1.45
N ASP A 10 -13.31 12.59 -2.65
CA ASP A 10 -13.52 11.64 -3.74
C ASP A 10 -12.70 10.36 -3.59
N LEU A 11 -11.73 10.33 -2.67
CA LEU A 11 -10.93 9.16 -2.42
C LEU A 11 -11.51 8.34 -1.27
N PRO A 12 -11.60 7.01 -1.44
CA PRO A 12 -12.09 6.16 -0.36
C PRO A 12 -11.12 6.15 0.83
N THR A 13 -11.66 5.81 2.01
CA THR A 13 -10.85 5.62 3.21
C THR A 13 -9.97 4.39 3.06
N ILE A 14 -8.70 4.51 3.43
CA ILE A 14 -7.77 3.38 3.49
C ILE A 14 -7.78 2.82 4.90
N LEU A 15 -8.08 1.53 5.04
CA LEU A 15 -8.02 0.83 6.31
C LEU A 15 -6.70 0.06 6.37
N VAL A 16 -5.81 0.46 7.28
CA VAL A 16 -4.47 -0.14 7.42
C VAL A 16 -4.43 -1.06 8.61
N TYR A 17 -4.06 -2.32 8.38
CA TYR A 17 -3.78 -3.30 9.43
C TYR A 17 -2.28 -3.42 9.58
N LYS A 18 -1.79 -3.26 10.80
CA LYS A 18 -0.35 -3.30 11.08
C LYS A 18 -0.06 -3.98 12.40
N SER A 19 1.18 -4.45 12.55
CA SER A 19 1.68 -4.93 13.83
C SER A 19 1.77 -3.75 14.81
N PRO A 20 1.53 -3.94 16.12
CA PRO A 20 1.66 -2.86 17.11
C PRO A 20 3.05 -2.23 17.16
N THR A 21 4.07 -2.94 16.67
CA THR A 21 5.47 -2.48 16.75
C THR A 21 6.01 -1.97 15.42
N CYS A 22 5.19 -1.86 14.39
CA CYS A 22 5.66 -1.43 13.05
C CYS A 22 5.78 0.09 12.96
N GLY A 23 7.00 0.62 13.21
CA GLY A 23 7.25 2.05 13.12
C GLY A 23 7.25 2.59 11.69
N CYS A 24 7.73 1.81 10.72
CA CYS A 24 7.78 2.25 9.31
C CYS A 24 6.38 2.43 8.70
N CYS A 25 5.38 1.78 9.26
CA CYS A 25 3.99 1.94 8.79
C CYS A 25 3.48 3.36 9.01
N ASN A 26 3.97 4.06 10.02
CA ASN A 26 3.55 5.44 10.30
C ASN A 26 3.98 6.39 9.18
N GLY A 27 5.18 6.21 8.64
CA GLY A 27 5.64 7.00 7.50
C GLY A 27 4.79 6.78 6.27
N TRP A 28 4.39 5.53 6.02
CA TRP A 28 3.51 5.22 4.90
C TRP A 28 2.13 5.86 5.09
N ILE A 29 1.58 5.81 6.31
CA ILE A 29 0.30 6.44 6.63
C ILE A 29 0.36 7.94 6.37
N GLU A 30 1.42 8.61 6.84
CA GLU A 30 1.61 10.04 6.61
C GLU A 30 1.66 10.37 5.12
N HIS A 31 2.33 9.53 4.32
CA HIS A 31 2.39 9.70 2.88
C HIS A 31 1.00 9.63 2.25
N ARG A 32 0.15 8.68 2.70
CA ARG A 32 -1.24 8.57 2.20
C ARG A 32 -2.05 9.80 2.55
N GLU A 33 -1.96 10.25 3.80
CA GLU A 33 -2.69 11.43 4.26
C GLU A 33 -2.25 12.69 3.52
N ALA A 34 -0.96 12.85 3.32
CA ALA A 34 -0.42 13.97 2.54
C ALA A 34 -0.89 13.95 1.08
N SER A 35 -1.28 12.79 0.56
CA SER A 35 -1.78 12.62 -0.80
C SER A 35 -3.30 12.74 -0.89
N GLY A 36 -3.98 13.10 0.19
CA GLY A 36 -5.42 13.34 0.21
C GLY A 36 -6.28 12.19 0.69
N PHE A 37 -5.68 11.06 1.08
CA PHE A 37 -6.45 9.93 1.61
C PHE A 37 -6.79 10.12 3.08
N THR A 38 -7.96 9.65 3.48
CA THR A 38 -8.27 9.42 4.89
C THR A 38 -7.80 8.02 5.24
N VAL A 39 -7.06 7.90 6.33
CA VAL A 39 -6.50 6.61 6.75
C VAL A 39 -7.01 6.25 8.13
N ALA A 40 -7.54 5.05 8.29
CA ALA A 40 -7.88 4.45 9.58
C ALA A 40 -6.89 3.33 9.83
N ALA A 41 -6.13 3.41 10.91
CA ALA A 41 -5.11 2.42 11.25
C ALA A 41 -5.57 1.53 12.40
N ARG A 42 -5.28 0.21 12.30
CA ARG A 42 -5.60 -0.76 13.34
C ARG A 42 -4.39 -1.63 13.61
N ALA A 43 -3.95 -1.64 14.86
CA ALA A 43 -2.92 -2.55 15.30
C ALA A 43 -3.55 -3.92 15.57
N VAL A 44 -3.00 -4.98 14.97
CA VAL A 44 -3.54 -6.33 15.11
C VAL A 44 -2.41 -7.30 15.47
N ARG A 45 -2.75 -8.32 16.25
CA ARG A 45 -1.77 -9.34 16.66
C ARG A 45 -1.54 -10.36 15.56
N ASP A 46 -2.59 -10.73 14.82
CA ASP A 46 -2.50 -11.75 13.77
C ASP A 46 -2.62 -11.09 12.40
N LEU A 47 -1.57 -10.38 12.02
CA LEU A 47 -1.50 -9.71 10.71
C LEU A 47 -1.45 -10.72 9.57
N MET A 48 -0.88 -11.91 9.79
CA MET A 48 -0.83 -12.95 8.76
C MET A 48 -2.22 -13.44 8.36
N ARG A 49 -3.15 -13.46 9.30
CA ARG A 49 -4.54 -13.81 9.00
C ARG A 49 -5.18 -12.77 8.08
N VAL A 50 -4.95 -11.49 8.36
CA VAL A 50 -5.45 -10.41 7.51
C VAL A 50 -4.91 -10.55 6.08
N LYS A 51 -3.63 -10.86 5.95
CA LYS A 51 -2.99 -11.07 4.65
C LYS A 51 -3.60 -12.25 3.90
N ARG A 52 -3.80 -13.38 4.58
CA ARG A 52 -4.41 -14.55 3.97
C ARG A 52 -5.82 -14.28 3.50
N ASP A 53 -6.63 -13.62 4.32
CA ASP A 53 -8.01 -13.29 3.99
C ASP A 53 -8.09 -12.35 2.78
N GLY A 54 -7.10 -11.49 2.61
CA GLY A 54 -7.01 -10.58 1.48
C GLY A 54 -6.42 -11.21 0.22
N GLY A 55 -5.94 -12.45 0.29
CA GLY A 55 -5.35 -13.14 -0.86
C GLY A 55 -3.92 -12.77 -1.15
N VAL A 56 -3.19 -12.18 -0.19
CA VAL A 56 -1.78 -11.79 -0.38
C VAL A 56 -0.90 -13.03 -0.49
N PRO A 57 -0.19 -13.21 -1.63
CA PRO A 57 0.76 -14.33 -1.73
C PRO A 57 1.86 -14.19 -0.70
N PRO A 58 2.30 -15.28 -0.05
CA PRO A 58 3.37 -15.20 0.96
C PRO A 58 4.64 -14.51 0.47
N ALA A 59 4.98 -14.69 -0.80
CA ALA A 59 6.17 -14.06 -1.39
C ALA A 59 6.03 -12.54 -1.52
N MET A 60 4.82 -11.99 -1.42
CA MET A 60 4.54 -10.55 -1.53
C MET A 60 4.26 -9.91 -0.19
N SER A 61 4.30 -10.67 0.91
CA SER A 61 4.03 -10.15 2.25
C SER A 61 5.02 -9.05 2.63
N SER A 62 4.52 -7.99 3.22
CA SER A 62 5.32 -6.87 3.68
C SER A 62 4.93 -6.52 5.12
N CYS A 63 5.22 -5.29 5.58
CA CYS A 63 5.08 -4.94 6.99
C CYS A 63 3.65 -4.59 7.40
N HIS A 64 2.78 -4.25 6.45
CA HIS A 64 1.38 -3.92 6.74
C HIS A 64 0.49 -4.28 5.56
N THR A 65 -0.80 -4.33 5.81
CA THR A 65 -1.81 -4.62 4.79
C THR A 65 -2.90 -3.57 4.88
N ALA A 66 -3.20 -2.94 3.77
CA ALA A 66 -4.27 -1.96 3.67
C ALA A 66 -5.39 -2.48 2.79
N ILE A 67 -6.61 -2.02 3.07
CA ILE A 67 -7.77 -2.30 2.24
C ILE A 67 -8.35 -0.97 1.82
N VAL A 68 -8.54 -0.79 0.52
CA VAL A 68 -9.12 0.43 -0.04
C VAL A 68 -10.12 0.04 -1.12
N ASP A 69 -11.38 0.32 -0.88
CA ASP A 69 -12.47 0.07 -1.82
C ASP A 69 -12.47 -1.36 -2.39
N GLY A 70 -12.24 -2.34 -1.50
CA GLY A 70 -12.22 -3.75 -1.85
C GLY A 70 -10.89 -4.29 -2.35
N TYR A 71 -9.93 -3.42 -2.66
CA TYR A 71 -8.59 -3.84 -3.07
C TYR A 71 -7.67 -3.95 -1.87
N VAL A 72 -6.74 -4.90 -1.93
CA VAL A 72 -5.65 -5.03 -0.95
C VAL A 72 -4.44 -4.27 -1.46
N VAL A 73 -3.85 -3.47 -0.58
CA VAL A 73 -2.59 -2.76 -0.86
C VAL A 73 -1.59 -3.24 0.17
N GLU A 74 -0.61 -4.01 -0.26
CA GLU A 74 0.35 -4.67 0.62
C GLU A 74 1.67 -3.92 0.61
N GLY A 75 2.12 -3.46 1.79
CA GLY A 75 3.41 -2.82 1.96
C GLY A 75 3.44 -1.36 1.47
N HIS A 76 4.63 -0.89 1.15
CA HIS A 76 4.91 0.53 0.92
C HIS A 76 4.62 0.96 -0.53
N VAL A 77 3.41 0.76 -0.99
CA VAL A 77 2.96 1.16 -2.33
C VAL A 77 2.81 2.69 -2.37
N PRO A 78 3.38 3.37 -3.39
CA PRO A 78 3.20 4.82 -3.53
C PRO A 78 1.74 5.21 -3.76
N ALA A 79 1.37 6.41 -3.28
CA ALA A 79 0.00 6.92 -3.41
C ALA A 79 -0.46 7.00 -4.86
N GLU A 80 0.44 7.37 -5.77
CA GLU A 80 0.10 7.45 -7.20
C GLU A 80 -0.39 6.12 -7.74
N GLN A 81 0.20 5.02 -7.29
CA GLN A 81 -0.18 3.69 -7.75
C GLN A 81 -1.52 3.27 -7.16
N VAL A 82 -1.81 3.66 -5.91
CA VAL A 82 -3.11 3.42 -5.32
C VAL A 82 -4.19 4.20 -6.07
N LYS A 83 -3.93 5.45 -6.41
CA LYS A 83 -4.86 6.28 -7.19
C LYS A 83 -5.10 5.69 -8.57
N ARG A 84 -4.05 5.21 -9.23
CA ARG A 84 -4.16 4.54 -10.52
C ARG A 84 -5.00 3.27 -10.43
N LEU A 85 -4.79 2.47 -9.39
CA LEU A 85 -5.57 1.27 -9.14
C LEU A 85 -7.07 1.59 -9.04
N LEU A 86 -7.41 2.64 -8.29
CA LEU A 86 -8.78 3.06 -8.12
C LEU A 86 -9.40 3.62 -9.40
N ALA A 87 -8.59 4.26 -10.24
CA ALA A 87 -9.06 4.82 -11.51
C ALA A 87 -9.27 3.73 -12.56
N GLU A 88 -8.38 2.76 -12.65
CA GLU A 88 -8.41 1.72 -13.68
C GLU A 88 -9.31 0.54 -13.30
N ARG A 89 -9.45 0.27 -12.01
CA ARG A 89 -10.32 -0.82 -11.51
C ARG A 89 -10.02 -2.18 -12.16
N PRO A 90 -8.75 -2.61 -12.23
CA PRO A 90 -8.45 -3.90 -12.86
C PRO A 90 -9.01 -5.08 -12.07
N ALA A 91 -9.15 -6.22 -12.72
CA ALA A 91 -9.69 -7.44 -12.11
C ALA A 91 -8.60 -8.18 -11.32
N VAL A 92 -8.13 -7.57 -10.24
CA VAL A 92 -7.10 -8.14 -9.36
C VAL A 92 -7.57 -8.08 -7.92
N ALA A 93 -6.96 -8.87 -7.03
CA ALA A 93 -7.23 -8.78 -5.60
C ALA A 93 -6.57 -7.55 -4.99
N GLY A 94 -5.38 -7.18 -5.48
CA GLY A 94 -4.67 -6.03 -4.98
C GLY A 94 -3.32 -5.83 -5.64
N ILE A 95 -2.56 -4.90 -5.07
CA ILE A 95 -1.20 -4.60 -5.49
C ILE A 95 -0.27 -4.63 -4.29
N ALA A 96 1.03 -4.87 -4.53
CA ALA A 96 1.99 -5.06 -3.46
C ALA A 96 3.37 -4.52 -3.84
N VAL A 97 4.09 -4.03 -2.84
CA VAL A 97 5.54 -3.83 -2.90
C VAL A 97 6.13 -4.81 -1.89
N PRO A 98 6.68 -5.94 -2.35
CA PRO A 98 7.25 -6.94 -1.44
C PRO A 98 8.45 -6.38 -0.69
N GLY A 99 8.59 -6.74 0.57
CA GLY A 99 9.68 -6.25 1.41
C GLY A 99 9.49 -4.77 1.77
N MET A 100 10.61 -4.07 1.92
CA MET A 100 10.64 -2.65 2.28
C MET A 100 11.79 -1.98 1.54
N PRO A 101 11.67 -1.77 0.21
CA PRO A 101 12.78 -1.20 -0.56
C PRO A 101 13.08 0.24 -0.12
N ILE A 102 14.37 0.57 -0.04
CA ILE A 102 14.80 1.92 0.28
C ILE A 102 14.35 2.85 -0.84
N GLY A 103 13.68 3.94 -0.48
CA GLY A 103 13.09 4.88 -1.42
C GLY A 103 11.58 4.73 -1.57
N SER A 104 11.00 3.63 -1.08
CA SER A 104 9.53 3.52 -1.02
C SER A 104 8.97 4.39 0.09
N PRO A 105 7.68 4.79 0.01
CA PRO A 105 7.08 5.67 1.03
C PRO A 105 7.15 5.04 2.42
N GLY A 106 7.67 5.77 3.39
CA GLY A 106 7.92 5.28 4.74
C GLY A 106 9.28 4.63 4.93
N MET A 107 10.02 4.43 3.85
CA MET A 107 11.37 3.84 3.87
C MET A 107 12.37 4.75 3.16
N GLU A 108 12.24 6.05 3.35
CA GLU A 108 13.19 7.02 2.81
C GLU A 108 14.57 6.80 3.43
N GLY A 109 15.61 6.94 2.63
CA GLY A 109 16.95 6.73 3.10
C GLY A 109 17.99 6.91 2.00
N PRO A 110 19.28 6.72 2.31
CA PRO A 110 20.34 6.87 1.32
C PRO A 110 20.30 5.74 0.29
N ASN A 111 20.74 6.06 -0.93
CA ASN A 111 20.83 5.10 -2.03
C ASN A 111 19.49 4.43 -2.35
N PRO A 112 18.43 5.21 -2.67
CA PRO A 112 17.15 4.61 -3.03
C PRO A 112 17.29 3.72 -4.26
N GLN A 113 16.51 2.64 -4.29
CA GLN A 113 16.59 1.62 -5.34
C GLN A 113 15.30 1.55 -6.13
N PRO A 114 15.36 1.30 -7.44
CA PRO A 114 14.16 1.02 -8.21
C PRO A 114 13.46 -0.23 -7.67
N TYR A 115 12.14 -0.24 -7.73
CA TYR A 115 11.36 -1.40 -7.30
C TYR A 115 10.10 -1.51 -8.15
N GLN A 116 9.44 -2.66 -8.05
CA GLN A 116 8.22 -2.92 -8.79
C GLN A 116 7.02 -2.97 -7.86
N VAL A 117 5.90 -2.44 -8.34
CA VAL A 117 4.59 -2.69 -7.74
C VAL A 117 3.98 -3.84 -8.52
N LEU A 118 3.61 -4.90 -7.82
CA LEU A 118 3.07 -6.11 -8.43
C LEU A 118 1.58 -6.21 -8.17
N ALA A 119 0.82 -6.63 -9.18
CA ALA A 119 -0.59 -6.96 -9.01
C ALA A 119 -0.72 -8.45 -8.73
N PHE A 120 -1.71 -8.84 -7.92
CA PHE A 120 -1.97 -10.25 -7.63
C PHE A 120 -3.47 -10.53 -7.65
N THR A 121 -3.82 -11.77 -8.01
CA THR A 121 -5.19 -12.25 -8.04
C THR A 121 -5.41 -13.24 -6.91
N HIS A 122 -6.68 -13.52 -6.58
CA HIS A 122 -7.02 -14.47 -5.52
C HIS A 122 -6.58 -15.90 -5.86
N ASP A 123 -6.41 -16.22 -7.15
CA ASP A 123 -5.94 -17.55 -7.59
C ASP A 123 -4.41 -17.64 -7.67
N GLY A 124 -3.69 -16.63 -7.18
CA GLY A 124 -2.23 -16.66 -7.05
C GLY A 124 -1.45 -16.19 -8.26
N ARG A 125 -2.10 -15.65 -9.29
CA ARG A 125 -1.38 -15.07 -10.43
C ARG A 125 -0.83 -13.70 -10.07
N THR A 126 0.33 -13.37 -10.60
CA THR A 126 1.02 -12.11 -10.36
C THR A 126 1.50 -11.49 -11.66
N ASP A 127 1.54 -10.16 -11.69
CA ASP A 127 2.02 -9.41 -12.86
C ASP A 127 2.58 -8.07 -12.38
N VAL A 128 3.39 -7.43 -13.21
CA VAL A 128 3.92 -6.10 -12.89
C VAL A 128 2.83 -5.07 -13.11
N PHE A 129 2.53 -4.29 -12.09
CA PHE A 129 1.58 -3.18 -12.18
C PHE A 129 2.29 -1.88 -12.54
N ALA A 130 3.46 -1.62 -11.94
CA ALA A 130 4.24 -0.42 -12.21
C ALA A 130 5.71 -0.64 -11.86
N ASP A 131 6.59 0.05 -12.58
CA ASP A 131 7.99 0.19 -12.22
C ASP A 131 8.17 1.57 -11.58
N VAL A 132 8.83 1.61 -10.42
CA VAL A 132 9.05 2.85 -9.68
C VAL A 132 10.54 3.10 -9.52
N ASP A 133 10.99 4.29 -9.92
CA ASP A 133 12.36 4.72 -9.71
C ASP A 133 12.35 5.94 -8.77
N PRO A 134 12.70 5.76 -7.49
CA PRO A 134 12.68 6.84 -6.51
C PRO A 134 13.91 7.75 -6.58
N ARG A 135 14.83 7.49 -7.47
CA ARG A 135 16.08 8.26 -7.59
C ARG A 135 15.88 9.61 -8.26
#